data_34b60a90a2c517a226ee96fd0b1e762f
#
_entry.id   34b60a90a2c517a226ee96fd0b1e762f
#
_cell.length_a   1.000
_cell.length_b   1.000
_cell.length_c   1.000
_cell.angle_alpha   90.00
_cell.angle_beta   90.00
_cell.angle_gamma   90.00
#
_symmetry.space_group_name_H-M   'P 1'
#
loop_
_entity.id
_entity.type
_entity.pdbx_description
1 polymer ?
#
loop_
_entity_poly.entity_id
_entity_poly.type
_entity_poly.pdbx_seq_one_letter_code
_entity_poly.pdbx_strand_id
1 'polypeptide(L)'
;MKKGIVFLIVFLMVISFPICGYAKGKEKIYLDSSWKYADHARITSGYAVMYKAKKNRKDIVIAVNAGHGTKGGSSVKTLCHPDGSAKVTGGTTAAGSVKAVAVSDGMAFRDGTAERDVTLRMARILKKKLLAEGYDVLMVRDGKDVQLDNVARTVICNNVADCHIALHWDSDGLSYDKGCFYASVPEKLKKMRPVASYWEEHDALGKSLIKGLRSQKIKINGTGATEIDLTQTSYSTISSVDI
;
A
#
# COMPACT_ATOMS: atom_id res chain seq x y z
N MET A 1 -13.39 43.04 -63.94
CA MET A 1 -13.36 42.82 -62.49
C MET A 1 -13.60 41.33 -62.24
N LYS A 2 -12.51 40.56 -61.98
CA LYS A 2 -12.59 39.11 -61.75
C LYS A 2 -12.45 38.90 -60.26
N LYS A 3 -13.45 38.29 -59.62
CA LYS A 3 -13.46 37.93 -58.21
C LYS A 3 -12.64 36.63 -58.05
N GLY A 4 -11.50 36.68 -57.35
CA GLY A 4 -10.72 35.51 -56.96
C GLY A 4 -11.34 34.85 -55.75
N ILE A 5 -11.64 33.57 -55.90
CA ILE A 5 -12.07 32.69 -54.79
C ILE A 5 -10.82 32.11 -54.13
N VAL A 6 -10.59 32.52 -52.89
CA VAL A 6 -9.54 31.93 -52.05
C VAL A 6 -10.10 30.65 -51.41
N PHE A 7 -9.58 29.46 -51.83
CA PHE A 7 -9.84 28.21 -51.15
C PHE A 7 -8.95 28.12 -49.91
N LEU A 8 -9.57 28.20 -48.73
CA LEU A 8 -8.92 27.90 -47.45
C LEU A 8 -8.94 26.40 -47.24
N ILE A 9 -7.81 25.72 -47.48
CA ILE A 9 -7.66 24.29 -47.13
C ILE A 9 -7.34 24.23 -45.63
N VAL A 10 -8.34 23.90 -44.82
CA VAL A 10 -8.12 23.58 -43.41
C VAL A 10 -7.58 22.14 -43.34
N PHE A 11 -6.30 22.02 -43.09
CA PHE A 11 -5.64 20.74 -42.84
C PHE A 11 -6.03 20.26 -41.41
N LEU A 12 -7.07 19.44 -41.30
CA LEU A 12 -7.39 18.75 -40.05
C LEU A 12 -6.31 17.70 -39.79
N MET A 13 -5.32 18.05 -38.98
CA MET A 13 -4.46 17.04 -38.34
C MET A 13 -5.32 16.23 -37.37
N VAL A 14 -5.80 15.09 -37.80
CA VAL A 14 -6.30 14.06 -36.90
C VAL A 14 -5.10 13.48 -36.17
N ILE A 15 -4.84 14.01 -34.99
CA ILE A 15 -3.91 13.37 -34.05
C ILE A 15 -4.60 12.09 -33.60
N SER A 16 -4.31 10.97 -34.27
CA SER A 16 -4.68 9.65 -33.80
C SER A 16 -3.85 9.36 -32.55
N PHE A 17 -4.39 9.69 -31.38
CA PHE A 17 -3.92 9.06 -30.15
C PHE A 17 -4.11 7.56 -30.32
N PRO A 18 -3.08 6.73 -30.08
CA PRO A 18 -3.29 5.31 -30.05
C PRO A 18 -4.31 5.06 -28.93
N ILE A 19 -5.53 4.64 -29.31
CA ILE A 19 -6.47 4.06 -28.38
C ILE A 19 -5.79 2.77 -27.94
N CYS A 20 -4.99 2.86 -26.87
CA CYS A 20 -4.49 1.69 -26.19
C CYS A 20 -5.72 0.92 -25.74
N GLY A 21 -6.02 -0.19 -26.46
CA GLY A 21 -7.17 -1.02 -26.17
C GLY A 21 -7.09 -1.47 -24.73
N TYR A 22 -7.89 -0.84 -23.88
CA TYR A 22 -8.00 -1.23 -22.47
C TYR A 22 -8.52 -2.67 -22.41
N ALA A 23 -7.61 -3.59 -22.19
CA ALA A 23 -7.94 -4.95 -21.80
C ALA A 23 -8.85 -4.85 -20.58
N LYS A 24 -10.05 -5.42 -20.67
CA LYS A 24 -11.12 -5.34 -19.66
C LYS A 24 -10.60 -5.60 -18.25
N GLY A 25 -10.40 -4.53 -17.47
CA GLY A 25 -10.56 -4.59 -16.02
C GLY A 25 -9.32 -4.82 -15.16
N LYS A 26 -8.11 -5.05 -15.69
CA LYS A 26 -6.89 -5.24 -14.89
C LYS A 26 -5.69 -4.57 -15.56
N GLU A 27 -4.96 -3.76 -14.81
CA GLU A 27 -3.76 -3.07 -15.26
C GLU A 27 -2.60 -3.42 -14.33
N LYS A 28 -1.44 -3.75 -14.88
CA LYS A 28 -0.21 -4.00 -14.11
C LYS A 28 0.51 -2.69 -13.86
N ILE A 29 0.84 -2.42 -12.62
CA ILE A 29 1.57 -1.23 -12.19
C ILE A 29 2.93 -1.67 -11.68
N TYR A 30 3.97 -1.31 -12.40
CA TYR A 30 5.36 -1.54 -12.04
C TYR A 30 5.92 -0.34 -11.27
N LEU A 31 6.97 -0.57 -10.48
CA LEU A 31 7.73 0.52 -9.88
C LEU A 31 8.41 1.33 -11.00
N ASP A 32 8.15 2.63 -11.04
CA ASP A 32 8.87 3.55 -11.91
C ASP A 32 10.11 4.08 -11.18
N SER A 33 11.28 3.93 -11.79
CA SER A 33 12.56 4.37 -11.20
C SER A 33 12.68 5.87 -11.01
N SER A 34 11.85 6.67 -11.66
CA SER A 34 11.79 8.13 -11.50
C SER A 34 11.01 8.57 -10.26
N TRP A 35 10.22 7.70 -9.65
CA TRP A 35 9.44 8.03 -8.46
C TRP A 35 10.34 8.22 -7.24
N LYS A 36 9.98 9.18 -6.41
CA LYS A 36 10.72 9.50 -5.19
C LYS A 36 10.86 8.26 -4.30
N TYR A 37 12.08 7.96 -3.85
CA TYR A 37 12.48 6.81 -3.06
C TYR A 37 12.48 5.46 -3.81
N ALA A 38 12.25 5.41 -5.11
CA ALA A 38 12.30 4.15 -5.87
C ALA A 38 13.68 3.49 -5.80
N ASP A 39 14.74 4.29 -5.73
CA ASP A 39 16.14 3.88 -5.59
C ASP A 39 16.47 3.24 -4.22
N HIS A 40 15.62 3.42 -3.20
CA HIS A 40 15.73 2.76 -1.90
C HIS A 40 15.22 1.31 -1.91
N ALA A 41 14.36 0.95 -2.87
CA ALA A 41 13.87 -0.42 -3.03
C ALA A 41 14.98 -1.38 -3.51
N ARG A 42 14.85 -2.65 -3.18
CA ARG A 42 15.81 -3.71 -3.51
C ARG A 42 15.19 -4.90 -4.22
N ILE A 43 13.89 -5.15 -4.03
CA ILE A 43 13.12 -6.18 -4.73
C ILE A 43 12.01 -5.47 -5.50
N THR A 44 12.18 -5.37 -6.83
CA THR A 44 11.38 -4.47 -7.69
C THR A 44 10.87 -5.12 -8.96
N SER A 45 11.13 -6.42 -9.16
CA SER A 45 10.78 -7.11 -10.42
C SER A 45 9.28 -7.46 -10.56
N GLY A 46 8.51 -7.27 -9.48
CA GLY A 46 7.06 -7.51 -9.46
C GLY A 46 6.22 -6.33 -9.91
N TYR A 47 4.91 -6.46 -9.72
CA TYR A 47 3.93 -5.42 -10.04
C TYR A 47 2.71 -5.49 -9.12
N ALA A 48 2.09 -4.35 -8.87
CA ALA A 48 0.74 -4.26 -8.32
C ALA A 48 -0.31 -4.37 -9.43
N VAL A 49 -1.56 -4.62 -9.06
CA VAL A 49 -2.66 -4.79 -10.03
C VAL A 49 -3.78 -3.81 -9.72
N MET A 50 -4.05 -2.91 -10.66
CA MET A 50 -5.19 -1.98 -10.60
C MET A 50 -6.48 -2.67 -11.05
N TYR A 51 -7.54 -2.48 -10.28
CA TYR A 51 -8.90 -2.89 -10.58
C TYR A 51 -9.82 -1.67 -10.53
N LYS A 52 -10.58 -1.44 -11.59
CA LYS A 52 -11.54 -0.33 -11.66
C LYS A 52 -12.95 -0.80 -11.30
N ALA A 53 -13.65 -0.02 -10.49
CA ALA A 53 -15.06 -0.25 -10.19
C ALA A 53 -15.90 -0.09 -11.46
N LYS A 54 -16.91 -0.96 -11.62
CA LYS A 54 -17.76 -0.98 -12.82
C LYS A 54 -19.03 -0.13 -12.68
N LYS A 55 -19.43 0.15 -11.45
CA LYS A 55 -20.68 0.89 -11.15
C LYS A 55 -20.40 1.91 -10.04
N ASN A 56 -21.12 3.02 -10.09
CA ASN A 56 -21.05 4.10 -9.07
C ASN A 56 -19.61 4.52 -8.72
N ARG A 57 -18.77 4.58 -9.76
CA ARG A 57 -17.33 4.81 -9.59
C ARG A 57 -17.09 6.18 -8.95
N LYS A 58 -16.32 6.19 -7.86
CA LYS A 58 -16.01 7.37 -7.05
C LYS A 58 -14.73 8.08 -7.49
N ASP A 59 -13.96 7.49 -8.41
CA ASP A 59 -12.63 7.97 -8.84
C ASP A 59 -11.64 8.13 -7.67
N ILE A 60 -11.77 7.28 -6.67
CA ILE A 60 -10.89 7.14 -5.51
C ILE A 60 -10.24 5.77 -5.58
N VAL A 61 -8.91 5.73 -5.50
CA VAL A 61 -8.11 4.50 -5.52
C VAL A 61 -7.68 4.13 -4.11
N ILE A 62 -8.09 2.95 -3.64
CA ILE A 62 -7.65 2.40 -2.36
C ILE A 62 -6.62 1.30 -2.62
N ALA A 63 -5.37 1.50 -2.17
CA ALA A 63 -4.36 0.46 -2.20
C ALA A 63 -4.60 -0.54 -1.06
N VAL A 64 -4.71 -1.81 -1.42
CA VAL A 64 -4.84 -2.92 -0.49
C VAL A 64 -3.59 -3.78 -0.57
N ASN A 65 -2.81 -3.77 0.50
CA ASN A 65 -1.55 -4.48 0.62
C ASN A 65 -1.73 -5.70 1.53
N ALA A 66 -1.81 -6.88 0.92
CA ALA A 66 -1.70 -8.13 1.68
C ALA A 66 -0.27 -8.26 2.21
N GLY A 67 -0.08 -8.24 3.51
CA GLY A 67 1.24 -8.32 4.15
C GLY A 67 2.03 -9.56 3.74
N HIS A 68 3.37 -9.47 3.78
CA HIS A 68 4.29 -10.57 3.43
C HIS A 68 4.23 -11.03 1.96
N GLY A 69 4.65 -12.27 1.67
CA GLY A 69 4.50 -12.89 0.35
C GLY A 69 5.45 -12.32 -0.72
N THR A 70 6.71 -12.07 -0.35
CA THR A 70 7.83 -11.85 -1.27
C THR A 70 8.89 -12.89 -0.99
N LYS A 71 9.06 -13.85 -1.90
CA LYS A 71 10.06 -14.91 -1.77
C LYS A 71 11.47 -14.31 -1.67
N GLY A 72 12.22 -14.70 -0.65
CA GLY A 72 13.57 -14.19 -0.37
C GLY A 72 13.60 -12.80 0.29
N GLY A 73 12.45 -12.19 0.59
CA GLY A 73 12.35 -10.87 1.20
C GLY A 73 13.03 -10.78 2.59
N SER A 74 13.01 -11.87 3.35
CA SER A 74 13.64 -11.95 4.67
C SER A 74 15.18 -11.91 4.63
N SER A 75 15.78 -12.27 3.49
CA SER A 75 17.24 -12.25 3.29
C SER A 75 17.77 -10.91 2.76
N VAL A 76 16.88 -10.02 2.33
CA VAL A 76 17.24 -8.69 1.80
C VAL A 76 16.94 -7.62 2.84
N LYS A 77 17.70 -6.54 2.83
CA LYS A 77 17.49 -5.39 3.73
C LYS A 77 17.36 -4.10 2.95
N THR A 78 16.43 -3.24 3.37
CA THR A 78 16.25 -1.85 2.92
C THR A 78 16.52 -0.89 4.07
N LEU A 79 16.66 0.42 3.81
CA LEU A 79 16.68 1.40 4.89
C LEU A 79 15.34 1.36 5.64
N CYS A 80 15.39 1.53 6.98
CA CYS A 80 14.18 1.66 7.80
C CYS A 80 13.41 2.93 7.43
N HIS A 81 14.15 4.01 7.26
CA HIS A 81 13.64 5.36 7.02
C HIS A 81 14.33 5.99 5.81
N PRO A 82 13.64 6.91 5.09
CA PRO A 82 14.20 7.53 3.90
C PRO A 82 15.40 8.45 4.18
N ASP A 83 15.54 8.97 5.39
CA ASP A 83 16.66 9.81 5.83
C ASP A 83 17.85 9.01 6.39
N GLY A 84 17.75 7.67 6.42
CA GLY A 84 18.77 6.78 6.98
C GLY A 84 18.81 6.73 8.50
N SER A 85 17.88 7.35 9.21
CA SER A 85 17.80 7.25 10.66
C SER A 85 17.44 5.83 11.13
N ALA A 86 17.78 5.55 12.40
CA ALA A 86 17.59 4.22 12.97
C ALA A 86 16.15 4.00 13.45
N LYS A 87 15.71 2.75 13.37
CA LYS A 87 14.42 2.25 13.86
C LYS A 87 14.22 2.55 15.34
N VAL A 88 13.05 3.07 15.72
CA VAL A 88 12.78 3.50 17.11
C VAL A 88 12.02 2.45 17.94
N THR A 89 11.29 1.53 17.30
CA THR A 89 10.64 0.38 17.98
C THR A 89 11.22 -0.94 17.48
N GLY A 90 11.15 -1.99 18.27
CA GLY A 90 11.52 -3.35 17.90
C GLY A 90 10.45 -4.02 17.00
N GLY A 91 10.60 -5.32 16.83
CA GLY A 91 9.78 -6.21 16.01
C GLY A 91 10.67 -7.21 15.27
N THR A 92 10.33 -7.60 14.04
CA THR A 92 11.19 -8.47 13.19
C THR A 92 12.59 -7.88 13.00
N THR A 93 12.72 -6.57 13.02
CA THR A 93 14.00 -5.85 13.05
C THR A 93 14.12 -5.12 14.38
N ALA A 94 15.26 -5.24 15.05
CA ALA A 94 15.50 -4.62 16.35
C ALA A 94 15.52 -3.08 16.27
N ALA A 95 15.06 -2.42 17.35
CA ALA A 95 15.27 -0.99 17.54
C ALA A 95 16.77 -0.64 17.45
N GLY A 96 17.11 0.54 16.95
CA GLY A 96 18.50 0.98 16.70
C GLY A 96 19.06 0.53 15.34
N SER A 97 18.36 -0.34 14.60
CA SER A 97 18.81 -0.77 13.27
C SER A 97 18.51 0.30 12.22
N VAL A 98 19.51 0.62 11.38
CA VAL A 98 19.34 1.53 10.21
C VAL A 98 18.68 0.81 9.03
N LYS A 99 18.87 -0.51 8.92
CA LYS A 99 18.30 -1.34 7.86
C LYS A 99 17.34 -2.37 8.43
N ALA A 100 16.15 -2.46 7.86
CA ALA A 100 15.15 -3.46 8.17
C ALA A 100 15.14 -4.60 7.15
N VAL A 101 14.59 -5.75 7.55
CA VAL A 101 14.20 -6.83 6.63
C VAL A 101 13.25 -6.26 5.57
N ALA A 102 13.57 -6.50 4.30
CA ALA A 102 12.84 -5.91 3.18
C ALA A 102 11.36 -6.34 3.13
N VAL A 103 11.10 -7.63 3.39
CA VAL A 103 9.77 -8.19 3.70
C VAL A 103 9.97 -9.40 4.59
N SER A 104 9.35 -9.42 5.77
CA SER A 104 9.37 -10.60 6.65
C SER A 104 8.46 -11.70 6.11
N ASP A 105 8.71 -12.94 6.54
CA ASP A 105 7.88 -14.10 6.17
C ASP A 105 6.51 -14.10 6.87
N GLY A 106 6.38 -13.30 7.93
CA GLY A 106 5.19 -13.24 8.77
C GLY A 106 5.16 -14.34 9.84
N MET A 107 4.08 -14.37 10.60
CA MET A 107 3.86 -15.41 11.60
C MET A 107 3.14 -16.63 10.99
N ALA A 108 3.02 -17.72 11.76
CA ALA A 108 2.16 -18.85 11.46
C ALA A 108 1.08 -19.00 12.53
N PHE A 109 -0.13 -19.29 12.11
CA PHE A 109 -1.24 -19.62 12.99
C PHE A 109 -1.02 -20.98 13.65
N ARG A 110 -1.81 -21.27 14.69
CA ARG A 110 -1.71 -22.52 15.48
C ARG A 110 -1.87 -23.78 14.62
N ASP A 111 -2.63 -23.71 13.54
CA ASP A 111 -2.85 -24.81 12.60
C ASP A 111 -1.76 -24.88 11.50
N GLY A 112 -0.72 -24.07 11.59
CA GLY A 112 0.37 -23.99 10.61
C GLY A 112 0.07 -23.10 9.41
N THR A 113 -1.13 -22.50 9.33
CA THR A 113 -1.46 -21.57 8.23
C THR A 113 -0.53 -20.35 8.29
N ALA A 114 0.14 -20.03 7.20
CA ALA A 114 1.01 -18.85 7.15
C ALA A 114 0.20 -17.54 7.07
N GLU A 115 0.64 -16.51 7.78
CA GLU A 115 0.02 -15.18 7.77
C GLU A 115 -0.14 -14.65 6.35
N ARG A 116 0.86 -14.80 5.48
CA ARG A 116 0.79 -14.37 4.07
C ARG A 116 -0.39 -14.94 3.30
N ASP A 117 -0.91 -16.12 3.67
CA ASP A 117 -2.06 -16.74 2.99
C ASP A 117 -3.38 -16.15 3.51
N VAL A 118 -3.43 -15.84 4.81
CA VAL A 118 -4.58 -15.20 5.44
C VAL A 118 -4.72 -13.75 4.98
N THR A 119 -3.63 -12.99 4.96
CA THR A 119 -3.62 -11.60 4.47
C THR A 119 -4.06 -11.50 3.02
N LEU A 120 -3.61 -12.42 2.16
CA LEU A 120 -4.03 -12.45 0.75
C LEU A 120 -5.53 -12.76 0.60
N ARG A 121 -6.04 -13.69 1.39
CA ARG A 121 -7.47 -14.03 1.40
C ARG A 121 -8.30 -12.83 1.85
N MET A 122 -7.91 -12.16 2.93
CA MET A 122 -8.58 -10.97 3.44
C MET A 122 -8.53 -9.81 2.44
N ALA A 123 -7.38 -9.55 1.84
CA ALA A 123 -7.21 -8.51 0.82
C ALA A 123 -8.14 -8.72 -0.38
N ARG A 124 -8.31 -9.96 -0.81
CA ARG A 124 -9.25 -10.30 -1.91
C ARG A 124 -10.70 -10.07 -1.54
N ILE A 125 -11.09 -10.34 -0.29
CA ILE A 125 -12.43 -10.04 0.22
C ILE A 125 -12.64 -8.54 0.28
N LEU A 126 -11.68 -7.79 0.83
CA LEU A 126 -11.73 -6.33 0.93
C LEU A 126 -11.82 -5.70 -0.47
N LYS A 127 -10.97 -6.12 -1.42
CA LYS A 127 -11.05 -5.70 -2.83
C LYS A 127 -12.46 -5.84 -3.38
N LYS A 128 -13.08 -7.02 -3.21
CA LYS A 128 -14.43 -7.27 -3.73
C LYS A 128 -15.46 -6.30 -3.15
N LYS A 129 -15.36 -6.03 -1.86
CA LYS A 129 -16.25 -5.09 -1.16
C LYS A 129 -16.05 -3.65 -1.64
N LEU A 130 -14.80 -3.18 -1.70
CA LEU A 130 -14.47 -1.83 -2.16
C LEU A 130 -14.92 -1.56 -3.60
N LEU A 131 -14.69 -2.52 -4.51
CA LEU A 131 -15.17 -2.42 -5.90
C LEU A 131 -16.69 -2.37 -5.99
N ALA A 132 -17.43 -3.09 -5.13
CA ALA A 132 -18.88 -3.05 -5.08
C ALA A 132 -19.39 -1.67 -4.59
N GLU A 133 -18.66 -1.02 -3.70
CA GLU A 133 -18.93 0.33 -3.19
C GLU A 133 -18.49 1.45 -4.16
N GLY A 134 -17.90 1.13 -5.31
CA GLY A 134 -17.49 2.09 -6.33
C GLY A 134 -16.08 2.64 -6.18
N TYR A 135 -15.26 2.11 -5.29
CA TYR A 135 -13.84 2.46 -5.20
C TYR A 135 -13.02 1.65 -6.20
N ASP A 136 -12.04 2.27 -6.83
CA ASP A 136 -10.98 1.57 -7.54
C ASP A 136 -10.03 0.94 -6.53
N VAL A 137 -9.42 -0.20 -6.87
CA VAL A 137 -8.56 -0.92 -5.92
C VAL A 137 -7.23 -1.26 -6.57
N LEU A 138 -6.16 -0.79 -5.96
CA LEU A 138 -4.80 -1.20 -6.25
C LEU A 138 -4.44 -2.38 -5.34
N MET A 139 -4.46 -3.59 -5.87
CA MET A 139 -3.93 -4.76 -5.15
C MET A 139 -2.41 -4.75 -5.22
N VAL A 140 -1.75 -4.40 -4.13
CA VAL A 140 -0.28 -4.36 -4.04
C VAL A 140 0.31 -5.76 -4.17
N ARG A 141 -0.39 -6.75 -3.63
CA ARG A 141 -0.13 -8.18 -3.85
C ARG A 141 -1.45 -8.91 -4.15
N ASP A 142 -1.56 -9.52 -5.31
CA ASP A 142 -2.74 -10.32 -5.73
C ASP A 142 -2.39 -11.81 -6.01
N GLY A 143 -1.14 -12.18 -5.76
CA GLY A 143 -0.61 -13.55 -5.89
C GLY A 143 0.07 -14.04 -4.60
N LYS A 144 0.55 -15.29 -4.63
CA LYS A 144 1.31 -15.87 -3.51
C LYS A 144 2.66 -15.17 -3.31
N ASP A 145 3.28 -14.72 -4.40
CA ASP A 145 4.54 -13.99 -4.45
C ASP A 145 4.37 -12.75 -5.33
N VAL A 146 4.90 -11.60 -4.93
CA VAL A 146 4.77 -10.36 -5.68
C VAL A 146 6.11 -9.77 -6.14
N GLN A 147 7.25 -10.19 -5.59
CA GLN A 147 8.58 -9.66 -5.89
C GLN A 147 8.66 -8.12 -5.83
N LEU A 148 8.04 -7.56 -4.78
CA LEU A 148 8.13 -6.15 -4.36
C LEU A 148 8.45 -6.11 -2.87
N ASP A 149 9.46 -5.36 -2.47
CA ASP A 149 9.72 -5.08 -1.05
C ASP A 149 8.80 -3.98 -0.49
N ASN A 150 8.86 -3.75 0.82
CA ASN A 150 7.99 -2.78 1.49
C ASN A 150 8.19 -1.36 0.99
N VAL A 151 9.40 -0.97 0.58
CA VAL A 151 9.67 0.35 -0.02
C VAL A 151 9.02 0.43 -1.40
N ALA A 152 9.25 -0.56 -2.28
CA ALA A 152 8.65 -0.60 -3.61
C ALA A 152 7.12 -0.57 -3.54
N ARG A 153 6.51 -1.34 -2.63
CA ARG A 153 5.07 -1.35 -2.40
C ARG A 153 4.56 0.03 -2.01
N THR A 154 5.22 0.69 -1.07
CA THR A 154 4.84 2.02 -0.59
C THR A 154 5.01 3.07 -1.67
N VAL A 155 6.11 3.04 -2.43
CA VAL A 155 6.36 3.98 -3.53
C VAL A 155 5.31 3.85 -4.63
N ILE A 156 4.92 2.63 -5.00
CA ILE A 156 3.82 2.41 -5.95
C ILE A 156 2.51 3.01 -5.40
N CYS A 157 2.18 2.78 -4.13
CA CYS A 157 0.97 3.34 -3.51
C CYS A 157 0.99 4.86 -3.51
N ASN A 158 2.11 5.50 -3.14
CA ASN A 158 2.28 6.95 -3.13
C ASN A 158 1.97 7.64 -4.46
N ASN A 159 2.18 6.96 -5.58
CA ASN A 159 2.05 7.54 -6.92
C ASN A 159 0.76 7.14 -7.64
N VAL A 160 0.01 6.16 -7.11
CA VAL A 160 -1.12 5.55 -7.84
C VAL A 160 -2.40 5.48 -7.02
N ALA A 161 -2.34 5.69 -5.70
CA ALA A 161 -3.48 5.56 -4.82
C ALA A 161 -3.72 6.81 -3.96
N ASP A 162 -4.95 6.97 -3.47
CA ASP A 162 -5.35 8.04 -2.55
C ASP A 162 -5.12 7.65 -1.09
N CYS A 163 -5.17 6.35 -0.77
CA CYS A 163 -4.78 5.82 0.53
C CYS A 163 -4.27 4.39 0.43
N HIS A 164 -3.51 3.95 1.45
CA HIS A 164 -2.88 2.64 1.52
C HIS A 164 -3.25 1.92 2.81
N ILE A 165 -3.82 0.72 2.69
CA ILE A 165 -4.19 -0.15 3.81
C ILE A 165 -3.40 -1.45 3.68
N ALA A 166 -2.48 -1.69 4.62
CA ALA A 166 -1.81 -2.98 4.76
C ALA A 166 -2.55 -3.85 5.79
N LEU A 167 -2.64 -5.14 5.49
CA LEU A 167 -3.33 -6.11 6.32
C LEU A 167 -2.32 -7.08 6.90
N HIS A 168 -2.36 -7.20 8.23
CA HIS A 168 -1.47 -8.08 8.98
C HIS A 168 -2.21 -8.86 10.07
N TRP A 169 -1.56 -9.87 10.59
CA TRP A 169 -1.84 -10.55 11.86
C TRP A 169 -0.58 -10.54 12.68
N ASP A 170 -0.69 -10.15 13.92
CA ASP A 170 0.42 -10.15 14.86
C ASP A 170 0.35 -11.36 15.79
N SER A 171 1.46 -11.74 16.41
CA SER A 171 1.54 -12.88 17.30
C SER A 171 2.40 -12.56 18.53
N ASP A 172 1.87 -12.92 19.70
CA ASP A 172 2.59 -12.92 20.98
C ASP A 172 2.40 -14.32 21.64
N GLY A 173 2.75 -15.33 20.86
CA GLY A 173 2.53 -16.75 21.21
C GLY A 173 1.20 -17.32 20.73
N LEU A 174 1.00 -18.63 20.95
CA LEU A 174 -0.12 -19.39 20.38
C LEU A 174 -1.49 -19.13 21.04
N SER A 175 -1.53 -18.40 22.14
CA SER A 175 -2.75 -18.09 22.90
C SER A 175 -3.12 -16.59 22.81
N TYR A 176 -2.52 -15.88 21.86
CA TYR A 176 -2.74 -14.46 21.69
C TYR A 176 -4.13 -14.17 21.13
N ASP A 177 -4.93 -13.44 21.87
CA ASP A 177 -6.23 -12.89 21.44
C ASP A 177 -6.47 -11.55 22.13
N LYS A 178 -5.72 -10.52 21.74
CA LYS A 178 -5.88 -9.18 22.29
C LYS A 178 -6.85 -8.31 21.47
N GLY A 179 -7.14 -8.68 20.24
CA GLY A 179 -8.04 -7.95 19.34
C GLY A 179 -7.30 -7.09 18.32
N CYS A 180 -8.07 -6.43 17.48
CA CYS A 180 -7.57 -5.64 16.36
C CYS A 180 -7.00 -4.28 16.80
N PHE A 181 -5.95 -3.82 16.13
CA PHE A 181 -5.35 -2.50 16.31
C PHE A 181 -4.73 -2.04 14.98
N TYR A 182 -4.41 -0.78 14.87
CA TYR A 182 -3.56 -0.25 13.80
C TYR A 182 -2.21 0.20 14.36
N ALA A 183 -1.17 0.09 13.52
CA ALA A 183 0.15 0.62 13.82
C ALA A 183 0.13 2.16 13.71
N SER A 184 0.15 2.86 14.83
CA SER A 184 0.29 4.31 14.87
C SER A 184 1.76 4.72 14.77
N VAL A 185 2.00 5.92 14.24
CA VAL A 185 3.36 6.46 14.10
C VAL A 185 3.93 6.80 15.48
N PRO A 186 5.11 6.28 15.84
CA PRO A 186 5.79 6.65 17.09
C PRO A 186 6.08 8.15 17.17
N GLU A 187 5.93 8.74 18.36
CA GLU A 187 6.13 10.16 18.60
C GLU A 187 7.46 10.68 18.07
N LYS A 188 8.53 9.88 18.25
CA LYS A 188 9.89 10.22 17.78
C LYS A 188 10.00 10.41 16.26
N LEU A 189 9.11 9.78 15.47
CA LEU A 189 9.14 9.86 14.01
C LEU A 189 8.28 11.00 13.45
N LYS A 190 7.39 11.60 14.23
CA LYS A 190 6.47 12.64 13.77
C LYS A 190 7.14 13.91 13.25
N LYS A 191 8.44 14.11 13.53
CA LYS A 191 9.25 15.23 12.99
C LYS A 191 10.08 14.85 11.78
N MET A 192 10.19 13.56 11.44
CA MET A 192 10.94 13.05 10.29
C MET A 192 10.15 13.29 8.99
N ARG A 193 10.79 13.67 7.90
CA ARG A 193 10.14 13.74 6.58
C ARG A 193 10.21 12.39 5.87
N PRO A 194 9.12 11.96 5.17
CA PRO A 194 7.84 12.65 4.93
C PRO A 194 6.82 12.56 6.08
N VAL A 195 7.04 11.75 7.10
CA VAL A 195 6.11 11.45 8.21
C VAL A 195 5.50 12.71 8.81
N ALA A 196 6.30 13.76 9.02
CA ALA A 196 5.84 15.03 9.59
C ALA A 196 4.65 15.66 8.85
N SER A 197 4.50 15.37 7.56
CA SER A 197 3.42 15.91 6.74
C SER A 197 2.18 15.01 6.67
N TYR A 198 2.28 13.74 7.10
CA TYR A 198 1.23 12.74 6.84
C TYR A 198 0.81 11.92 8.06
N TRP A 199 1.50 12.04 9.21
CA TRP A 199 1.19 11.19 10.38
C TRP A 199 -0.23 11.39 10.92
N GLU A 200 -0.78 12.61 10.86
CA GLU A 200 -2.16 12.90 11.28
C GLU A 200 -3.19 12.20 10.38
N GLU A 201 -2.90 12.14 9.08
CA GLU A 201 -3.74 11.45 8.10
C GLU A 201 -3.64 9.92 8.27
N HIS A 202 -2.44 9.40 8.58
CA HIS A 202 -2.26 7.98 8.92
C HIS A 202 -3.11 7.61 10.14
N ASP A 203 -3.04 8.42 11.19
CA ASP A 203 -3.78 8.23 12.43
C ASP A 203 -5.30 8.36 12.23
N ALA A 204 -5.75 9.33 11.44
CA ALA A 204 -7.15 9.51 11.09
C ALA A 204 -7.73 8.31 10.33
N LEU A 205 -6.98 7.76 9.37
CA LEU A 205 -7.37 6.55 8.64
C LEU A 205 -7.46 5.34 9.58
N GLY A 206 -6.45 5.14 10.45
CA GLY A 206 -6.43 4.07 11.44
C GLY A 206 -7.63 4.14 12.39
N LYS A 207 -7.88 5.30 12.97
CA LYS A 207 -9.04 5.55 13.83
C LYS A 207 -10.37 5.27 13.13
N SER A 208 -10.50 5.64 11.87
CA SER A 208 -11.70 5.38 11.08
C SER A 208 -11.95 3.90 10.88
N LEU A 209 -10.90 3.12 10.57
CA LEU A 209 -10.99 1.66 10.45
C LEU A 209 -11.36 1.00 11.78
N ILE A 210 -10.70 1.36 12.88
CA ILE A 210 -11.03 0.87 14.23
C ILE A 210 -12.47 1.20 14.61
N LYS A 211 -12.95 2.40 14.32
CA LYS A 211 -14.36 2.78 14.54
C LYS A 211 -15.31 1.86 13.76
N GLY A 212 -14.99 1.58 12.49
CA GLY A 212 -15.76 0.65 11.65
C GLY A 212 -15.76 -0.77 12.21
N LEU A 213 -14.60 -1.31 12.59
CA LEU A 213 -14.48 -2.65 13.18
C LEU A 213 -15.23 -2.77 14.51
N ARG A 214 -15.14 -1.75 15.37
CA ARG A 214 -15.88 -1.69 16.64
C ARG A 214 -17.40 -1.69 16.42
N SER A 215 -17.90 -1.00 15.40
CA SER A 215 -19.33 -0.98 15.06
C SER A 215 -19.83 -2.39 14.62
N GLN A 216 -18.94 -3.22 14.11
CA GLN A 216 -19.19 -4.62 13.75
C GLN A 216 -18.90 -5.60 14.91
N LYS A 217 -18.73 -5.10 16.13
CA LYS A 217 -18.45 -5.87 17.35
C LYS A 217 -17.14 -6.69 17.28
N ILE A 218 -16.20 -6.29 16.42
CA ILE A 218 -14.85 -6.88 16.43
C ILE A 218 -14.12 -6.41 17.69
N LYS A 219 -13.45 -7.36 18.36
CA LYS A 219 -12.63 -7.06 19.54
C LYS A 219 -11.48 -6.14 19.17
N ILE A 220 -11.32 -5.08 19.93
CA ILE A 220 -10.28 -4.07 19.74
C ILE A 220 -9.26 -4.17 20.87
N ASN A 221 -7.98 -4.13 20.53
CA ASN A 221 -6.88 -4.10 21.48
C ASN A 221 -6.74 -2.69 22.07
N GLY A 222 -6.98 -2.53 23.37
CA GLY A 222 -6.85 -1.24 24.06
C GLY A 222 -7.64 -0.12 23.41
N THR A 223 -6.97 0.95 23.03
CA THR A 223 -7.55 2.09 22.29
C THR A 223 -7.78 1.77 20.80
N GLY A 224 -7.13 0.75 20.28
CA GLY A 224 -7.08 0.38 18.86
C GLY A 224 -5.86 0.94 18.15
N ALA A 225 -4.92 1.55 18.87
CA ALA A 225 -3.67 2.07 18.32
C ALA A 225 -2.48 1.53 19.11
N THR A 226 -1.42 1.13 18.41
CA THR A 226 -0.14 0.71 18.99
C THR A 226 0.99 1.38 18.23
N GLU A 227 1.89 2.07 18.92
CA GLU A 227 3.05 2.70 18.29
C GLU A 227 4.02 1.64 17.75
N ILE A 228 4.11 1.56 16.42
CA ILE A 228 5.02 0.66 15.71
C ILE A 228 5.72 1.44 14.61
N ASP A 229 7.05 1.41 14.63
CA ASP A 229 7.87 1.98 13.59
C ASP A 229 7.90 1.05 12.37
N LEU A 230 7.22 1.46 11.31
CA LEU A 230 7.10 0.72 10.06
C LEU A 230 7.75 1.47 8.90
N THR A 231 8.54 0.76 8.10
CA THR A 231 9.07 1.25 6.83
C THR A 231 7.96 1.81 5.93
N GLN A 232 6.80 1.15 5.90
CA GLN A 232 5.64 1.59 5.13
C GLN A 232 5.22 3.03 5.47
N THR A 233 4.93 3.34 6.73
CA THR A 233 4.51 4.69 7.14
C THR A 233 5.64 5.70 7.03
N SER A 234 6.89 5.26 7.23
CA SER A 234 8.08 6.12 7.11
C SER A 234 8.34 6.62 5.68
N TYR A 235 7.96 5.86 4.66
CA TYR A 235 8.11 6.24 3.25
C TYR A 235 6.81 6.79 2.64
N SER A 236 5.69 6.74 3.35
CA SER A 236 4.40 7.10 2.77
C SER A 236 4.23 8.61 2.61
N THR A 237 3.69 9.02 1.45
CA THR A 237 3.30 10.39 1.11
C THR A 237 1.82 10.51 0.81
N ILE A 238 1.04 9.53 1.27
CA ILE A 238 -0.42 9.50 1.28
C ILE A 238 -0.88 8.93 2.61
N SER A 239 -2.15 9.04 2.93
CA SER A 239 -2.76 8.37 4.08
C SER A 239 -2.45 6.87 4.05
N SER A 240 -1.75 6.33 5.05
CA SER A 240 -1.27 4.94 5.06
C SER A 240 -1.41 4.32 6.44
N VAL A 241 -1.94 3.11 6.50
CA VAL A 241 -2.14 2.37 7.75
C VAL A 241 -1.79 0.89 7.58
N ASP A 242 -1.28 0.29 8.65
CA ASP A 242 -1.12 -1.14 8.85
C ASP A 242 -2.08 -1.58 9.97
N ILE A 243 -2.94 -2.57 9.70
CA ILE A 243 -4.01 -3.03 10.57
C ILE A 243 -4.21 -4.53 10.50
#